data_51fdd32cf437592638ba65b55fbaedcf
#
_entry.id   51fdd32cf437592638ba65b55fbaedcf
#
_cell.length_a   1.000
_cell.length_b   1.000
_cell.length_c   1.000
_cell.angle_alpha   90.00
_cell.angle_beta   90.00
_cell.angle_gamma   90.00
#
_symmetry.space_group_name_H-M   'P 1'
#
loop_
_entity.id
_entity.type
_entity.pdbx_description
1 polymer ?
#
loop_
_entity_poly.entity_id
_entity_poly.type
_entity_poly.pdbx_seq_one_letter_code
_entity_poly.pdbx_strand_id
1 'polypeptide(L)'
;DGKLDDADKVIISKSVPDFTFGINNTINYKGFDLSVYLTGEMGRSRWNETLLADLTADKFRFGDNVSVYAHQMWRSNKEGKYPSGVFTTYDADTDFWVEKCNFIRLKSLVLGYQVPANLLGRIGFLKKLRFFWEGQNLFLLTSYTSGDPETDRYMAYFNQRTFTFGVIAEF
;
A
#
# COMPACT_ATOMS: atom_id res chain seq x y z
N ASP A 1 13.92 -19.85 32.44
CA ASP A 1 13.40 -20.21 33.75
C ASP A 1 11.93 -20.67 33.71
N GLY A 2 11.27 -20.56 32.55
CA GLY A 2 9.87 -20.96 32.32
C GLY A 2 8.84 -19.90 32.70
N LYS A 3 9.27 -18.66 32.90
CA LYS A 3 8.41 -17.49 33.07
C LYS A 3 8.75 -16.47 32.00
N LEU A 4 7.74 -15.90 31.38
CA LEU A 4 7.89 -14.77 30.45
C LEU A 4 7.90 -13.48 31.28
N ASP A 5 9.02 -12.74 31.25
CA ASP A 5 9.16 -11.48 31.95
C ASP A 5 9.94 -10.44 31.14
N ASP A 6 10.19 -9.25 31.73
CA ASP A 6 10.87 -8.17 31.05
C ASP A 6 12.32 -8.49 30.62
N ALA A 7 12.94 -9.53 31.22
CA ALA A 7 14.28 -9.95 30.82
C ALA A 7 14.30 -10.73 29.49
N ASP A 8 13.14 -11.25 29.05
CA ASP A 8 12.97 -11.94 27.76
C ASP A 8 12.73 -10.99 26.60
N LYS A 9 12.53 -9.71 26.87
CA LYS A 9 12.27 -8.72 25.83
C LYS A 9 13.53 -8.41 25.03
N VAL A 10 13.44 -8.57 23.71
CA VAL A 10 14.50 -8.26 22.75
C VAL A 10 14.02 -7.31 21.68
N ILE A 11 14.94 -6.55 21.08
CA ILE A 11 14.62 -5.71 19.92
C ILE A 11 14.44 -6.62 18.71
N ILE A 12 13.21 -6.78 18.24
CA ILE A 12 12.85 -7.67 17.14
C ILE A 12 13.13 -7.04 15.80
N SER A 13 12.81 -5.74 15.64
CA SER A 13 12.88 -5.05 14.36
C SER A 13 12.85 -3.54 14.53
N LYS A 14 12.92 -2.82 13.42
CA LYS A 14 12.83 -1.36 13.37
C LYS A 14 11.66 -0.91 12.51
N SER A 15 10.99 0.16 12.92
CA SER A 15 9.89 0.79 12.18
C SER A 15 10.36 1.80 11.12
N VAL A 16 11.61 2.25 11.20
CA VAL A 16 12.22 3.16 10.24
C VAL A 16 12.82 2.36 9.08
N PRO A 17 12.56 2.72 7.82
CA PRO A 17 13.15 2.04 6.68
C PRO A 17 14.67 2.28 6.60
N ASP A 18 15.39 1.30 6.07
CA ASP A 18 16.81 1.44 5.74
C ASP A 18 17.02 2.31 4.53
N PHE A 19 16.07 2.22 3.60
CA PHE A 19 16.17 2.85 2.30
C PHE A 19 14.80 3.29 1.82
N THR A 20 14.70 4.57 1.43
CA THR A 20 13.52 5.16 0.80
C THR A 20 13.95 5.74 -0.55
N PHE A 21 13.17 5.53 -1.59
CA PHE A 21 13.47 6.06 -2.91
C PHE A 21 12.26 6.63 -3.62
N GLY A 22 12.53 7.59 -4.49
CA GLY A 22 11.57 8.13 -5.45
C GLY A 22 12.24 8.26 -6.82
N ILE A 23 11.59 7.71 -7.84
CA ILE A 23 12.07 7.78 -9.23
C ILE A 23 11.00 8.49 -10.04
N ASN A 24 11.35 9.65 -10.58
CA ASN A 24 10.52 10.37 -11.54
C ASN A 24 11.17 10.36 -12.91
N ASN A 25 10.45 9.87 -13.90
CA ASN A 25 10.91 9.82 -15.29
C ASN A 25 9.88 10.50 -16.19
N THR A 26 10.33 11.41 -17.05
CA THR A 26 9.49 12.11 -18.02
C THR A 26 10.06 11.95 -19.43
N ILE A 27 9.22 11.50 -20.34
CA ILE A 27 9.56 11.26 -21.74
C ILE A 27 8.65 12.12 -22.61
N ASN A 28 9.23 12.90 -23.52
CA ASN A 28 8.50 13.72 -24.47
C ASN A 28 8.83 13.28 -25.90
N TYR A 29 7.80 12.99 -26.69
CA TYR A 29 7.98 12.58 -28.08
C TYR A 29 6.81 13.03 -28.97
N LYS A 30 7.10 13.83 -29.99
CA LYS A 30 6.12 14.26 -31.01
C LYS A 30 4.78 14.74 -30.47
N GLY A 31 4.80 15.55 -29.40
CA GLY A 31 3.60 16.07 -28.74
C GLY A 31 3.01 15.18 -27.65
N PHE A 32 3.46 13.95 -27.52
CA PHE A 32 3.15 13.12 -26.38
C PHE A 32 4.10 13.40 -25.23
N ASP A 33 3.58 13.42 -24.03
CA ASP A 33 4.34 13.43 -22.79
C ASP A 33 3.89 12.26 -21.88
N LEU A 34 4.86 11.55 -21.35
CA LEU A 34 4.66 10.49 -20.39
C LEU A 34 5.48 10.80 -19.14
N SER A 35 4.83 10.86 -17.99
CA SER A 35 5.50 11.00 -16.69
C SER A 35 5.15 9.82 -15.81
N VAL A 36 6.18 9.19 -15.23
CA VAL A 36 6.06 8.02 -14.35
C VAL A 36 6.73 8.34 -13.03
N TYR A 37 6.00 8.23 -11.93
CA TYR A 37 6.54 8.40 -10.59
C TYR A 37 6.38 7.14 -9.77
N LEU A 38 7.51 6.56 -9.38
CA LEU A 38 7.62 5.39 -8.51
C LEU A 38 8.18 5.80 -7.16
N THR A 39 7.64 5.22 -6.09
CA THR A 39 8.20 5.33 -4.74
C THR A 39 8.33 3.97 -4.10
N GLY A 40 9.21 3.85 -3.13
CA GLY A 40 9.32 2.63 -2.35
C GLY A 40 10.13 2.79 -1.07
N GLU A 41 9.93 1.85 -0.16
CA GLU A 41 10.63 1.75 1.11
C GLU A 41 11.06 0.31 1.34
N MET A 42 12.25 0.14 1.89
CA MET A 42 12.84 -1.16 2.17
C MET A 42 13.46 -1.18 3.56
N GLY A 43 13.44 -2.35 4.20
CA GLY A 43 14.16 -2.61 5.46
C GLY A 43 13.39 -2.23 6.72
N ARG A 44 12.13 -1.83 6.64
CA ARG A 44 11.30 -1.63 7.82
C ARG A 44 10.38 -2.81 8.10
N SER A 45 10.03 -2.95 9.36
CA SER A 45 8.99 -3.87 9.80
C SER A 45 7.89 -3.11 10.53
N ARG A 46 6.72 -3.72 10.60
CA ARG A 46 5.56 -3.18 11.30
C ARG A 46 4.88 -4.26 12.12
N TRP A 47 4.37 -3.85 13.25
CA TRP A 47 3.39 -4.63 13.96
C TRP A 47 2.06 -4.59 13.20
N ASN A 48 1.54 -5.77 12.85
CA ASN A 48 0.35 -5.90 12.03
C ASN A 48 -0.91 -5.93 12.91
N GLU A 49 -1.31 -4.76 13.37
CA GLU A 49 -2.49 -4.57 14.21
C GLU A 49 -3.77 -5.08 13.54
N THR A 50 -3.89 -4.88 12.23
CA THR A 50 -5.07 -5.34 11.47
C THR A 50 -5.18 -6.86 11.49
N LEU A 51 -4.07 -7.56 11.25
CA LEU A 51 -4.06 -9.01 11.28
C LEU A 51 -4.35 -9.56 12.68
N LEU A 52 -3.76 -8.95 13.71
CA LEU A 52 -4.05 -9.29 15.10
C LEU A 52 -5.55 -9.12 15.39
N ALA A 53 -6.11 -7.95 15.08
CA ALA A 53 -7.51 -7.66 15.34
C ALA A 53 -8.46 -8.60 14.56
N ASP A 54 -8.12 -8.93 13.32
CA ASP A 54 -8.92 -9.81 12.46
C ASP A 54 -8.90 -11.29 12.90
N LEU A 55 -7.86 -11.69 13.61
CA LEU A 55 -7.67 -13.08 14.07
C LEU A 55 -7.87 -13.27 15.57
N THR A 56 -8.35 -12.23 16.27
CA THR A 56 -8.68 -12.34 17.70
C THR A 56 -9.96 -13.11 17.94
N ALA A 57 -10.08 -13.71 19.11
CA ALA A 57 -11.24 -14.48 19.51
C ALA A 57 -12.55 -13.67 19.53
N ASP A 58 -12.48 -12.38 19.77
CA ASP A 58 -13.65 -11.52 19.85
C ASP A 58 -14.38 -11.43 18.49
N LYS A 59 -13.67 -11.40 17.37
CA LYS A 59 -14.27 -11.45 16.03
C LYS A 59 -15.12 -12.68 15.81
N PHE A 60 -14.65 -13.84 16.26
CA PHE A 60 -15.39 -15.10 16.13
C PHE A 60 -16.57 -15.18 17.10
N ARG A 61 -16.42 -14.57 18.26
CA ARG A 61 -17.43 -14.61 19.33
C ARG A 61 -18.68 -13.80 19.01
N PHE A 62 -18.51 -12.64 18.37
CA PHE A 62 -19.63 -11.73 18.07
C PHE A 62 -20.22 -11.91 16.67
N GLY A 63 -19.75 -12.88 15.88
CA GLY A 63 -20.27 -13.18 14.56
C GLY A 63 -19.90 -12.13 13.51
N ASP A 64 -18.84 -11.39 13.74
CA ASP A 64 -18.29 -10.44 12.77
C ASP A 64 -17.72 -11.15 11.54
N ASN A 65 -17.53 -10.41 10.45
CA ASN A 65 -16.80 -10.91 9.30
C ASN A 65 -15.34 -11.18 9.69
N VAL A 66 -14.86 -12.37 9.33
CA VAL A 66 -13.48 -12.77 9.59
C VAL A 66 -12.63 -12.69 8.35
N SER A 67 -11.35 -12.44 8.55
CA SER A 67 -10.37 -12.42 7.46
C SER A 67 -10.22 -13.80 6.81
N VAL A 68 -9.86 -13.82 5.53
CA VAL A 68 -9.50 -15.06 4.80
C VAL A 68 -8.34 -15.81 5.47
N TYR A 69 -7.49 -15.12 6.21
CA TYR A 69 -6.40 -15.72 6.99
C TYR A 69 -6.88 -16.61 8.12
N ALA A 70 -8.14 -16.52 8.55
CA ALA A 70 -8.74 -17.43 9.52
C ALA A 70 -8.69 -18.91 9.08
N HIS A 71 -8.62 -19.18 7.78
CA HIS A 71 -8.39 -20.55 7.28
C HIS A 71 -7.01 -21.10 7.61
N GLN A 72 -6.04 -20.25 7.90
CA GLN A 72 -4.68 -20.59 8.25
C GLN A 72 -4.43 -20.60 9.75
N MET A 73 -5.46 -20.46 10.57
CA MET A 73 -5.34 -20.57 12.02
C MET A 73 -5.13 -22.02 12.44
N TRP A 74 -4.37 -22.18 13.51
CA TRP A 74 -4.12 -23.50 14.07
C TRP A 74 -5.43 -24.19 14.53
N ARG A 75 -5.57 -25.45 14.21
CA ARG A 75 -6.67 -26.33 14.62
C ARG A 75 -6.11 -27.60 15.18
N SER A 76 -6.82 -28.24 16.12
CA SER A 76 -6.37 -29.40 16.89
C SER A 76 -5.80 -30.57 16.09
N ASN A 77 -6.09 -30.65 14.81
CA ASN A 77 -5.64 -31.72 13.89
C ASN A 77 -4.88 -31.20 12.67
N LYS A 78 -4.49 -29.95 12.64
CA LYS A 78 -3.79 -29.33 11.49
C LYS A 78 -2.73 -28.35 11.96
N GLU A 79 -1.65 -28.31 11.23
CA GLU A 79 -0.66 -27.24 11.33
C GLU A 79 -1.32 -25.94 10.85
N GLY A 80 -1.21 -24.86 11.60
CA GLY A 80 -1.69 -23.54 11.26
C GLY A 80 -0.56 -22.52 11.32
N LYS A 81 -0.60 -21.52 10.42
CA LYS A 81 0.35 -20.42 10.43
C LYS A 81 0.07 -19.42 11.57
N TYR A 82 -1.20 -19.25 11.91
CA TYR A 82 -1.66 -18.29 12.92
C TYR A 82 -2.18 -19.00 14.16
N PRO A 83 -2.13 -18.36 15.34
CA PRO A 83 -2.66 -18.95 16.57
C PRO A 83 -4.13 -19.32 16.45
N SER A 84 -4.58 -20.23 17.32
CA SER A 84 -5.98 -20.59 17.41
C SER A 84 -6.81 -19.42 17.94
N GLY A 85 -7.94 -19.07 17.30
CA GLY A 85 -8.85 -18.00 17.74
C GLY A 85 -9.59 -18.29 19.06
N VAL A 86 -9.28 -19.39 19.74
CA VAL A 86 -9.90 -19.76 21.02
C VAL A 86 -9.29 -19.01 22.20
N PHE A 87 -8.06 -18.49 22.04
CA PHE A 87 -7.35 -17.81 23.12
C PHE A 87 -7.63 -16.29 23.09
N THR A 88 -8.06 -15.77 24.23
CA THR A 88 -8.43 -14.36 24.42
C THR A 88 -7.28 -13.47 24.88
N THR A 89 -6.20 -14.07 25.37
CA THR A 89 -5.03 -13.36 25.90
C THR A 89 -3.76 -13.89 25.22
N TYR A 90 -3.52 -13.38 24.02
CA TYR A 90 -2.16 -13.41 23.51
C TYR A 90 -1.47 -12.15 23.98
N ASP A 91 -0.25 -12.33 24.40
CA ASP A 91 0.68 -11.24 24.44
C ASP A 91 0.75 -10.67 23.00
N ALA A 92 0.06 -9.55 22.82
CA ALA A 92 0.07 -8.84 21.56
C ALA A 92 1.50 -8.38 21.21
N ASP A 93 2.36 -8.28 22.21
CA ASP A 93 3.75 -7.80 22.13
C ASP A 93 4.73 -8.92 21.74
N THR A 94 4.37 -9.76 20.80
CA THR A 94 5.23 -10.80 20.26
C THR A 94 5.68 -10.51 18.84
N ASP A 95 6.81 -11.11 18.45
CA ASP A 95 7.37 -11.06 17.08
C ASP A 95 6.44 -11.67 16.04
N PHE A 96 5.51 -12.49 16.49
CA PHE A 96 4.53 -13.18 15.63
C PHE A 96 3.74 -12.23 14.75
N TRP A 97 3.41 -11.04 15.25
CA TRP A 97 2.62 -10.02 14.54
C TRP A 97 3.47 -8.99 13.82
N VAL A 98 4.79 -9.14 13.86
CA VAL A 98 5.71 -8.21 13.18
C VAL A 98 6.00 -8.71 11.78
N GLU A 99 5.64 -7.92 10.78
CA GLU A 99 5.85 -8.23 9.38
C GLU A 99 6.80 -7.23 8.70
N LYS A 100 7.53 -7.71 7.68
CA LYS A 100 8.28 -6.83 6.80
C LYS A 100 7.33 -6.00 5.95
N CYS A 101 7.52 -4.68 5.96
CA CYS A 101 6.66 -3.71 5.30
C CYS A 101 7.38 -3.03 4.12
N ASN A 102 8.04 -3.84 3.29
CA ASN A 102 8.68 -3.36 2.07
C ASN A 102 7.65 -3.13 0.98
N PHE A 103 7.80 -2.06 0.20
CA PHE A 103 6.92 -1.86 -0.94
C PHE A 103 7.56 -1.05 -2.06
N ILE A 104 6.99 -1.20 -3.25
CA ILE A 104 7.18 -0.34 -4.42
C ILE A 104 5.79 0.03 -4.93
N ARG A 105 5.56 1.32 -5.14
CA ARG A 105 4.28 1.86 -5.62
C ARG A 105 4.46 2.69 -6.88
N LEU A 106 3.63 2.45 -7.89
CA LEU A 106 3.42 3.37 -8.98
C LEU A 106 2.47 4.47 -8.50
N LYS A 107 3.07 5.58 -8.02
CA LYS A 107 2.37 6.67 -7.34
C LYS A 107 1.58 7.52 -8.32
N SER A 108 2.17 7.83 -9.48
CA SER A 108 1.53 8.60 -10.55
C SER A 108 2.02 8.14 -11.92
N LEU A 109 1.10 8.08 -12.86
CA LEU A 109 1.34 7.88 -14.29
C LEU A 109 0.51 8.91 -15.03
N VAL A 110 1.18 9.83 -15.73
CA VAL A 110 0.54 10.87 -16.56
C VAL A 110 0.87 10.62 -18.01
N LEU A 111 -0.14 10.56 -18.86
CA LEU A 111 -0.02 10.53 -20.30
C LEU A 111 -0.70 11.75 -20.87
N GLY A 112 0.05 12.62 -21.53
CA GLY A 112 -0.44 13.84 -22.16
C GLY A 112 -0.22 13.83 -23.66
N TYR A 113 -1.05 14.63 -24.37
CA TYR A 113 -0.86 14.92 -25.78
C TYR A 113 -1.12 16.40 -26.04
N GLN A 114 -0.09 17.07 -26.51
CA GLN A 114 -0.14 18.46 -26.96
C GLN A 114 -0.47 18.50 -28.45
N VAL A 115 -1.61 19.10 -28.79
CA VAL A 115 -2.00 19.28 -30.20
C VAL A 115 -1.02 20.23 -30.90
N PRO A 116 -0.45 19.83 -32.04
CA PRO A 116 0.50 20.67 -32.78
C PRO A 116 -0.10 22.02 -33.21
N ALA A 117 0.70 23.09 -33.14
CA ALA A 117 0.26 24.44 -33.44
C ALA A 117 -0.27 24.63 -34.88
N ASN A 118 0.26 23.86 -35.85
CA ASN A 118 -0.19 23.90 -37.23
C ASN A 118 -1.65 23.43 -37.41
N LEU A 119 -2.15 22.56 -36.53
CA LEU A 119 -3.54 22.15 -36.50
C LEU A 119 -4.42 23.18 -35.80
N LEU A 120 -3.92 23.81 -34.73
CA LEU A 120 -4.63 24.84 -33.97
C LEU A 120 -4.79 26.13 -34.76
N GLY A 121 -3.82 26.51 -35.61
CA GLY A 121 -3.89 27.68 -36.46
C GLY A 121 -5.08 27.71 -37.43
N ARG A 122 -5.69 26.54 -37.71
CA ARG A 122 -6.92 26.45 -38.50
C ARG A 122 -8.18 26.88 -37.72
N ILE A 123 -8.11 26.80 -36.38
CA ILE A 123 -9.22 27.14 -35.46
C ILE A 123 -9.19 28.63 -35.10
N GLY A 124 -8.04 29.31 -35.25
CA GLY A 124 -7.85 30.75 -35.21
C GLY A 124 -7.83 31.40 -33.83
N PHE A 125 -8.58 30.90 -32.86
CA PHE A 125 -8.66 31.49 -31.52
C PHE A 125 -7.94 30.64 -30.42
N LEU A 126 -7.52 29.45 -30.76
CA LEU A 126 -6.90 28.54 -29.81
C LEU A 126 -5.38 28.51 -29.98
N LYS A 127 -4.64 28.95 -28.96
CA LYS A 127 -3.16 28.98 -28.97
C LYS A 127 -2.54 27.67 -28.54
N LYS A 128 -3.18 26.99 -27.57
CA LYS A 128 -2.69 25.74 -27.04
C LYS A 128 -3.85 24.81 -26.67
N LEU A 129 -3.70 23.53 -26.95
CA LEU A 129 -4.64 22.50 -26.55
C LEU A 129 -3.86 21.24 -26.14
N ARG A 130 -4.07 20.79 -24.90
CA ARG A 130 -3.46 19.57 -24.37
C ARG A 130 -4.53 18.73 -23.71
N PHE A 131 -4.57 17.47 -24.08
CA PHE A 131 -5.33 16.43 -23.38
C PHE A 131 -4.39 15.65 -22.47
N PHE A 132 -4.87 15.25 -21.30
CA PHE A 132 -4.10 14.37 -20.44
C PHE A 132 -4.99 13.38 -19.69
N TRP A 133 -4.38 12.27 -19.41
CA TRP A 133 -4.89 11.27 -18.48
C TRP A 133 -3.86 11.08 -17.37
N GLU A 134 -4.34 11.00 -16.13
CA GLU A 134 -3.52 10.71 -14.95
C GLU A 134 -4.14 9.55 -14.19
N GLY A 135 -3.32 8.60 -13.83
CA GLY A 135 -3.65 7.53 -12.92
C GLY A 135 -2.78 7.60 -11.67
N GLN A 136 -3.39 7.57 -10.49
CA GLN A 136 -2.68 7.57 -9.20
C GLN A 136 -2.85 6.24 -8.49
N ASN A 137 -1.79 5.81 -7.77
CA ASN A 137 -1.74 4.57 -6.98
C ASN A 137 -2.14 3.32 -7.77
N LEU A 138 -1.72 3.26 -9.04
CA LEU A 138 -2.17 2.23 -10.00
C LEU A 138 -1.67 0.83 -9.63
N PHE A 139 -0.47 0.74 -9.07
CA PHE A 139 0.17 -0.52 -8.78
C PHE A 139 0.92 -0.45 -7.44
N LEU A 140 0.81 -1.53 -6.67
CA LEU A 140 1.52 -1.73 -5.41
C LEU A 140 2.12 -3.13 -5.38
N LEU A 141 3.42 -3.22 -5.18
CA LEU A 141 4.14 -4.45 -4.89
C LEU A 141 4.59 -4.40 -3.43
N THR A 142 4.12 -5.33 -2.61
CA THR A 142 4.46 -5.42 -1.20
C THR A 142 4.38 -6.86 -0.70
N SER A 143 5.14 -7.16 0.33
CA SER A 143 5.04 -8.41 1.11
C SER A 143 4.14 -8.28 2.34
N TYR A 144 3.66 -7.08 2.64
CA TYR A 144 2.80 -6.82 3.79
C TYR A 144 1.40 -7.41 3.56
N THR A 145 0.89 -8.19 4.53
CA THR A 145 -0.34 -8.99 4.34
C THR A 145 -1.61 -8.20 4.59
N SER A 146 -1.57 -7.16 5.41
CA SER A 146 -2.77 -6.44 5.84
C SER A 146 -2.91 -5.08 5.18
N GLY A 147 -3.25 -5.09 3.89
CA GLY A 147 -3.67 -3.88 3.21
C GLY A 147 -2.54 -3.00 2.68
N ASP A 148 -2.57 -1.72 2.99
CA ASP A 148 -1.65 -0.74 2.43
C ASP A 148 -0.47 -0.48 3.36
N PRO A 149 0.79 -0.72 2.92
CA PRO A 149 1.98 -0.53 3.75
C PRO A 149 2.26 0.93 4.14
N GLU A 150 1.67 1.90 3.45
CA GLU A 150 1.79 3.32 3.79
C GLU A 150 0.76 3.80 4.83
N THR A 151 -0.29 3.02 5.11
CA THR A 151 -1.27 3.38 6.14
C THR A 151 -0.88 2.83 7.50
N ASP A 152 -0.97 3.65 8.53
CA ASP A 152 -0.40 3.38 9.86
C ASP A 152 -1.39 2.95 10.93
N ARG A 153 -2.66 2.76 10.58
CA ARG A 153 -3.69 2.50 11.59
C ARG A 153 -4.61 1.34 11.19
N TYR A 154 -5.03 0.60 12.20
CA TYR A 154 -6.18 -0.29 12.09
C TYR A 154 -7.40 0.45 11.55
N MET A 155 -8.12 -0.14 10.61
CA MET A 155 -9.28 0.45 9.92
C MET A 155 -9.01 1.75 9.15
N ALA A 156 -7.75 2.07 8.83
CA ALA A 156 -7.46 3.22 7.97
C ALA A 156 -7.89 2.97 6.52
N TYR A 157 -8.33 4.03 5.85
CA TYR A 157 -8.58 3.95 4.41
C TYR A 157 -7.27 3.77 3.65
N PHE A 158 -7.24 2.80 2.75
CA PHE A 158 -6.09 2.57 1.87
C PHE A 158 -5.98 3.66 0.82
N ASN A 159 -4.77 3.87 0.31
CA ASN A 159 -4.56 4.75 -0.82
C ASN A 159 -5.38 4.28 -2.03
N GLN A 160 -6.33 5.09 -2.44
CA GLN A 160 -7.25 4.73 -3.51
C GLN A 160 -6.60 4.94 -4.87
N ARG A 161 -7.01 4.14 -5.85
CA ARG A 161 -6.70 4.39 -7.26
C ARG A 161 -7.58 5.51 -7.76
N THR A 162 -6.96 6.52 -8.36
CA THR A 162 -7.68 7.66 -8.92
C THR A 162 -7.35 7.79 -10.40
N PHE A 163 -8.35 8.07 -11.21
CA PHE A 163 -8.20 8.32 -12.63
C PHE A 163 -8.76 9.71 -12.95
N THR A 164 -7.93 10.56 -13.56
CA THR A 164 -8.27 11.91 -13.92
C THR A 164 -8.08 12.09 -15.43
N PHE A 165 -9.08 12.67 -16.08
CA PHE A 165 -9.00 13.12 -17.47
C PHE A 165 -9.12 14.63 -17.49
N GLY A 166 -8.27 15.29 -18.25
CA GLY A 166 -8.30 16.73 -18.31
C GLY A 166 -7.95 17.28 -19.68
N VAL A 167 -8.40 18.52 -19.90
CA VAL A 167 -8.11 19.31 -21.09
C VAL A 167 -7.59 20.67 -20.65
N ILE A 168 -6.47 21.09 -21.21
CA ILE A 168 -5.90 22.42 -21.00
C ILE A 168 -6.00 23.15 -22.33
N ALA A 169 -6.72 24.27 -22.34
CA ALA A 169 -6.88 25.14 -23.51
C ALA A 169 -6.41 26.57 -23.17
N GLU A 170 -5.66 27.17 -24.09
CA GLU A 170 -5.21 28.57 -24.01
C GLU A 170 -5.71 29.31 -25.25
N PHE A 171 -6.32 30.46 -25.01
CA PHE A 171 -6.95 31.30 -26.05
C PHE A 171 -6.12 32.55 -26.38
#